data_736d3090783b570e20cac797071e8781
#
_entry.id   736d3090783b570e20cac797071e8781
#
_cell.length_a   1.000
_cell.length_b   1.000
_cell.length_c   1.000
_cell.angle_alpha   90.00
_cell.angle_beta   90.00
_cell.angle_gamma   90.00
#
_symmetry.space_group_name_H-M   'P 1'
#
loop_
_entity.id
_entity.type
_entity.pdbx_description
1 polymer ?
#
loop_
_entity_poly.entity_id
_entity_poly.type
_entity_poly.pdbx_seq_one_letter_code
_entity_poly.pdbx_strand_id
1 'polypeptide(L)'
;MPDTAIEFHQVEKSYGEKKVVDGLSFHVDTGECFGLLGPNGAGKTTTLRMLLGIAAPDAGTIHLCGEPIPGRARVARARVGVVPQFDNLDPDFTVRENLLVFGRYFGLSGAQCRAIVPSLLEFARLESKADARVSELSGGMKRRLTLARALVNDPDVLIMDEPTTGLDPQARHLIWERLRSLLARGKTILLTTHFMEEAERLCDRLCVIEEGRKIAEGAPRALIESEIGCDVIEIFGPDPLALRDEPAPLAQRTEISGETPFCYVNDAEPVHARLKQRSDLRYLHRPANLEDVFLRLTGREMQD
;
A
#
# COMPACT_ATOMS: atom_id res chain seq x y z
N MET A 1 -10.06 24.22 2.56
CA MET A 1 -9.08 23.18 2.91
C MET A 1 -9.71 21.87 2.48
N PRO A 2 -8.99 20.92 1.93
CA PRO A 2 -9.56 19.58 1.69
C PRO A 2 -10.07 19.05 3.04
N ASP A 3 -11.25 18.42 3.03
CA ASP A 3 -11.79 17.79 4.23
C ASP A 3 -10.94 16.56 4.56
N THR A 4 -10.41 16.47 5.78
CA THR A 4 -9.62 15.35 6.24
C THR A 4 -10.50 14.13 6.47
N ALA A 5 -10.24 13.05 5.77
CA ALA A 5 -10.99 11.80 5.89
C ALA A 5 -10.51 10.93 7.07
N ILE A 6 -9.19 10.93 7.32
CA ILE A 6 -8.54 10.15 8.38
C ILE A 6 -7.49 11.02 9.06
N GLU A 7 -7.43 10.94 10.40
CA GLU A 7 -6.43 11.66 11.18
C GLU A 7 -5.90 10.80 12.31
N PHE A 8 -4.58 10.76 12.45
CA PHE A 8 -3.84 10.17 13.56
C PHE A 8 -2.99 11.26 14.22
N HIS A 9 -3.10 11.41 15.53
CA HIS A 9 -2.29 12.37 16.28
C HIS A 9 -1.64 11.69 17.49
N GLN A 10 -0.31 11.55 17.44
CA GLN A 10 0.54 10.98 18.49
C GLN A 10 0.02 9.64 19.03
N VAL A 11 -0.38 8.74 18.11
CA VAL A 11 -1.01 7.48 18.44
C VAL A 11 0.03 6.46 18.87
N GLU A 12 -0.22 5.80 20.00
CA GLU A 12 0.62 4.75 20.54
C GLU A 12 -0.16 3.45 20.76
N LYS A 13 0.53 2.32 20.57
CA LYS A 13 0.00 0.99 20.89
C LYS A 13 1.08 0.02 21.28
N SER A 14 0.85 -0.66 22.42
CA SER A 14 1.72 -1.73 22.91
C SER A 14 0.95 -3.03 23.08
N TYR A 15 1.63 -4.15 22.94
CA TYR A 15 1.17 -5.49 23.31
C TYR A 15 2.22 -6.12 24.23
N GLY A 16 1.88 -6.28 25.50
CA GLY A 16 2.85 -6.63 26.53
C GLY A 16 3.93 -5.54 26.63
N GLU A 17 5.18 -5.94 26.58
CA GLU A 17 6.33 -4.99 26.61
C GLU A 17 6.70 -4.39 25.25
N LYS A 18 6.13 -4.92 24.16
CA LYS A 18 6.46 -4.45 22.81
C LYS A 18 5.57 -3.28 22.38
N LYS A 19 6.17 -2.10 22.19
CA LYS A 19 5.52 -0.96 21.55
C LYS A 19 5.49 -1.21 20.03
N VAL A 20 4.28 -1.37 19.48
CA VAL A 20 4.06 -1.74 18.06
C VAL A 20 3.74 -0.51 17.22
N VAL A 21 3.15 0.53 17.83
CA VAL A 21 2.95 1.85 17.22
C VAL A 21 3.42 2.87 18.23
N ASP A 22 4.30 3.80 17.81
CA ASP A 22 5.00 4.73 18.68
C ASP A 22 4.93 6.16 18.17
N GLY A 23 3.99 6.95 18.72
CA GLY A 23 3.81 8.37 18.42
C GLY A 23 3.38 8.66 16.96
N LEU A 24 2.66 7.73 16.32
CA LEU A 24 2.31 7.84 14.90
C LEU A 24 1.33 9.00 14.66
N SER A 25 1.71 9.90 13.74
CA SER A 25 0.88 11.04 13.32
C SER A 25 0.91 11.18 11.81
N PHE A 26 -0.27 11.20 11.18
CA PHE A 26 -0.48 11.47 9.76
C PHE A 26 -1.96 11.82 9.52
N HIS A 27 -2.27 12.34 8.35
CA HIS A 27 -3.64 12.56 7.90
C HIS A 27 -3.81 12.09 6.45
N VAL A 28 -5.05 11.81 6.08
CA VAL A 28 -5.46 11.47 4.70
C VAL A 28 -6.56 12.41 4.30
N ASP A 29 -6.38 13.10 3.18
CA ASP A 29 -7.36 14.02 2.64
C ASP A 29 -8.45 13.28 1.84
N THR A 30 -9.64 13.89 1.74
CA THR A 30 -10.73 13.33 0.95
C THR A 30 -10.34 13.26 -0.53
N GLY A 31 -10.57 12.10 -1.14
CA GLY A 31 -10.23 11.83 -2.54
C GLY A 31 -8.77 11.43 -2.78
N GLU A 32 -7.95 11.35 -1.72
CA GLU A 32 -6.54 10.96 -1.78
C GLU A 32 -6.37 9.44 -1.70
N CYS A 33 -5.35 8.92 -2.37
CA CYS A 33 -4.79 7.60 -2.12
C CYS A 33 -3.56 7.72 -1.24
N PHE A 34 -3.67 7.28 0.00
CA PHE A 34 -2.58 7.33 0.98
C PHE A 34 -2.06 5.93 1.30
N GLY A 35 -0.73 5.76 1.24
CA GLY A 35 -0.05 4.49 1.51
C GLY A 35 0.61 4.45 2.89
N LEU A 36 0.45 3.35 3.62
CA LEU A 36 1.32 3.01 4.74
C LEU A 36 2.31 1.95 4.26
N LEU A 37 3.53 2.36 3.97
CA LEU A 37 4.60 1.52 3.45
C LEU A 37 5.52 1.07 4.59
N GLY A 38 5.91 -0.19 4.60
CA GLY A 38 6.86 -0.70 5.60
C GLY A 38 6.92 -2.22 5.62
N PRO A 39 7.94 -2.80 6.26
CA PRO A 39 8.14 -4.25 6.32
C PRO A 39 7.07 -4.93 7.17
N ASN A 40 7.08 -6.26 7.13
CA ASN A 40 6.25 -7.07 8.00
C ASN A 40 6.60 -6.80 9.46
N GLY A 41 5.57 -6.59 10.29
CA GLY A 41 5.75 -6.24 11.71
C GLY A 41 5.99 -4.75 12.00
N ALA A 42 6.02 -3.87 11.00
CA ALA A 42 6.19 -2.41 11.19
C ALA A 42 5.01 -1.72 11.89
N GLY A 43 3.90 -2.41 12.14
CA GLY A 43 2.72 -1.85 12.80
C GLY A 43 1.55 -1.50 11.88
N LYS A 44 1.65 -1.72 10.57
CA LYS A 44 0.62 -1.37 9.56
C LYS A 44 -0.77 -1.92 9.89
N THR A 45 -0.91 -3.23 10.06
CA THR A 45 -2.19 -3.88 10.39
C THR A 45 -2.73 -3.44 11.75
N THR A 46 -1.85 -3.19 12.74
CA THR A 46 -2.26 -2.65 14.05
C THR A 46 -2.83 -1.24 13.90
N THR A 47 -2.22 -0.41 13.08
CA THR A 47 -2.73 0.93 12.75
C THR A 47 -4.12 0.87 12.13
N LEU A 48 -4.34 -0.03 11.16
CA LEU A 48 -5.68 -0.23 10.58
C LEU A 48 -6.69 -0.77 11.59
N ARG A 49 -6.29 -1.68 12.49
CA ARG A 49 -7.16 -2.18 13.56
C ARG A 49 -7.59 -1.09 14.52
N MET A 50 -6.70 -0.17 14.86
CA MET A 50 -7.04 0.98 15.70
C MET A 50 -7.98 1.93 14.96
N LEU A 51 -7.71 2.25 13.68
CA LEU A 51 -8.58 3.08 12.85
C LEU A 51 -10.00 2.54 12.76
N LEU A 52 -10.14 1.23 12.64
CA LEU A 52 -11.45 0.56 12.59
C LEU A 52 -12.11 0.40 13.96
N GLY A 53 -11.44 0.81 15.06
CA GLY A 53 -11.92 0.64 16.43
C GLY A 53 -12.01 -0.82 16.88
N ILE A 54 -11.20 -1.70 16.26
CA ILE A 54 -11.05 -3.11 16.66
C ILE A 54 -10.04 -3.22 17.83
N ALA A 55 -9.04 -2.34 17.83
CA ALA A 55 -8.11 -2.17 18.94
C ALA A 55 -8.20 -0.72 19.43
N ALA A 56 -8.13 -0.49 20.74
CA ALA A 56 -8.03 0.85 21.29
C ALA A 56 -6.57 1.30 21.29
N PRO A 57 -6.26 2.56 20.95
CA PRO A 57 -4.95 3.14 21.19
C PRO A 57 -4.68 3.26 22.68
N ASP A 58 -3.41 3.21 23.08
CA ASP A 58 -2.99 3.40 24.47
C ASP A 58 -2.78 4.90 24.76
N ALA A 59 -2.42 5.69 23.72
CA ALA A 59 -2.31 7.15 23.75
C ALA A 59 -2.61 7.75 22.38
N GLY A 60 -2.81 9.08 22.34
CA GLY A 60 -3.12 9.81 21.12
C GLY A 60 -4.59 9.78 20.74
N THR A 61 -4.92 10.36 19.58
CA THR A 61 -6.28 10.43 19.07
C THR A 61 -6.37 9.99 17.61
N ILE A 62 -7.52 9.41 17.26
CA ILE A 62 -7.82 8.96 15.89
C ILE A 62 -9.20 9.48 15.50
N HIS A 63 -9.31 10.04 14.29
CA HIS A 63 -10.59 10.38 13.67
C HIS A 63 -10.73 9.66 12.32
N LEU A 64 -11.94 9.22 12.01
CA LEU A 64 -12.30 8.58 10.75
C LEU A 64 -13.64 9.15 10.27
N CYS A 65 -13.65 9.77 9.09
CA CYS A 65 -14.82 10.48 8.55
C CYS A 65 -15.39 11.54 9.53
N GLY A 66 -14.51 12.24 10.29
CA GLY A 66 -14.86 13.20 11.30
C GLY A 66 -15.31 12.63 12.66
N GLU A 67 -15.38 11.31 12.79
CA GLU A 67 -15.84 10.63 14.02
C GLU A 67 -14.66 10.18 14.88
N PRO A 68 -14.67 10.41 16.20
CA PRO A 68 -13.60 9.96 17.10
C PRO A 68 -13.62 8.46 17.31
N ILE A 69 -12.44 7.83 17.18
CA ILE A 69 -12.25 6.39 17.33
C ILE A 69 -11.48 6.11 18.62
N PRO A 70 -11.89 5.12 19.43
CA PRO A 70 -12.91 4.09 19.18
C PRO A 70 -14.35 4.50 19.51
N GLY A 71 -14.58 5.64 20.16
CA GLY A 71 -15.87 6.01 20.74
C GLY A 71 -17.05 5.96 19.77
N ARG A 72 -16.87 6.40 18.52
CA ARG A 72 -17.90 6.42 17.47
C ARG A 72 -17.56 5.53 16.26
N ALA A 73 -16.71 4.53 16.45
CA ALA A 73 -16.26 3.64 15.38
C ALA A 73 -17.41 2.99 14.58
N ARG A 74 -18.55 2.68 15.22
CA ARG A 74 -19.71 2.09 14.52
C ARG A 74 -20.29 3.07 13.49
N VAL A 75 -20.36 4.36 13.81
CA VAL A 75 -20.86 5.40 12.91
C VAL A 75 -19.89 5.60 11.75
N ALA A 76 -18.59 5.72 12.04
CA ALA A 76 -17.56 5.86 11.04
C ALA A 76 -17.56 4.67 10.05
N ARG A 77 -17.61 3.42 10.56
CA ARG A 77 -17.60 2.21 9.72
C ARG A 77 -18.78 2.09 8.76
N ALA A 78 -19.90 2.77 9.01
CA ALA A 78 -21.01 2.78 8.04
C ALA A 78 -20.64 3.46 6.71
N ARG A 79 -19.62 4.32 6.71
CA ARG A 79 -19.09 5.06 5.56
C ARG A 79 -17.77 4.47 5.00
N VAL A 80 -17.39 3.28 5.48
CA VAL A 80 -16.11 2.67 5.17
C VAL A 80 -16.29 1.31 4.51
N GLY A 81 -15.51 1.05 3.47
CA GLY A 81 -15.30 -0.28 2.91
C GLY A 81 -13.95 -0.85 3.38
N VAL A 82 -13.93 -2.12 3.74
CA VAL A 82 -12.71 -2.78 4.24
C VAL A 82 -12.36 -3.97 3.37
N VAL A 83 -11.11 -4.00 2.90
CA VAL A 83 -10.51 -5.13 2.19
C VAL A 83 -9.39 -5.69 3.09
N PRO A 84 -9.63 -6.78 3.82
CA PRO A 84 -8.63 -7.36 4.71
C PRO A 84 -7.52 -8.07 3.92
N GLN A 85 -6.39 -8.35 4.58
CA GLN A 85 -5.28 -9.08 3.99
C GLN A 85 -5.70 -10.49 3.53
N PHE A 86 -6.42 -11.22 4.38
CA PHE A 86 -6.95 -12.53 4.04
C PHE A 86 -8.41 -12.43 3.63
N ASP A 87 -8.79 -13.21 2.62
CA ASP A 87 -10.17 -13.28 2.18
C ASP A 87 -11.06 -13.84 3.30
N ASN A 88 -12.14 -13.13 3.58
CA ASN A 88 -13.16 -13.51 4.56
C ASN A 88 -14.53 -13.71 3.88
N LEU A 89 -14.50 -14.22 2.65
CA LEU A 89 -15.70 -14.62 1.89
C LEU A 89 -16.29 -15.89 2.50
N ASP A 90 -17.61 -15.98 2.47
CA ASP A 90 -18.29 -17.20 2.87
C ASP A 90 -18.17 -18.26 1.75
N PRO A 91 -17.50 -19.39 1.98
CA PRO A 91 -17.24 -20.39 0.96
C PRO A 91 -18.47 -21.15 0.51
N ASP A 92 -19.52 -21.19 1.34
CA ASP A 92 -20.76 -21.90 1.05
C ASP A 92 -21.72 -21.11 0.17
N PHE A 93 -21.51 -19.79 0.10
CA PHE A 93 -22.31 -18.89 -0.73
C PHE A 93 -21.74 -18.78 -2.15
N THR A 94 -22.64 -18.47 -3.07
CA THR A 94 -22.27 -18.01 -4.41
C THR A 94 -21.67 -16.60 -4.36
N VAL A 95 -21.03 -16.18 -5.45
CA VAL A 95 -20.52 -14.82 -5.63
C VAL A 95 -21.62 -13.78 -5.37
N ARG A 96 -22.79 -13.98 -5.95
CA ARG A 96 -23.97 -13.12 -5.79
C ARG A 96 -24.46 -13.07 -4.35
N GLU A 97 -24.57 -14.22 -3.70
CA GLU A 97 -25.04 -14.32 -2.31
C GLU A 97 -24.10 -13.62 -1.33
N ASN A 98 -22.77 -13.74 -1.52
CA ASN A 98 -21.82 -13.00 -0.70
C ASN A 98 -22.07 -11.47 -0.75
N LEU A 99 -22.35 -10.91 -1.93
CA LEU A 99 -22.67 -9.49 -2.08
C LEU A 99 -24.03 -9.14 -1.44
N LEU A 100 -25.06 -9.96 -1.68
CA LEU A 100 -26.41 -9.73 -1.13
C LEU A 100 -26.41 -9.77 0.39
N VAL A 101 -25.80 -10.80 1.01
CA VAL A 101 -25.75 -10.97 2.45
C VAL A 101 -24.96 -9.84 3.09
N PHE A 102 -23.82 -9.46 2.51
CA PHE A 102 -22.99 -8.39 3.04
C PHE A 102 -23.72 -7.03 3.02
N GLY A 103 -24.50 -6.74 1.97
CA GLY A 103 -25.38 -5.56 1.92
C GLY A 103 -26.40 -5.52 3.08
N ARG A 104 -26.90 -6.68 3.50
CA ARG A 104 -27.81 -6.76 4.65
C ARG A 104 -27.15 -6.37 5.97
N TYR A 105 -25.83 -6.64 6.15
CA TYR A 105 -25.08 -6.19 7.33
C TYR A 105 -24.98 -4.67 7.43
N PHE A 106 -25.00 -3.96 6.29
CA PHE A 106 -25.07 -2.50 6.24
C PHE A 106 -26.51 -1.95 6.31
N GLY A 107 -27.50 -2.80 6.53
CA GLY A 107 -28.91 -2.39 6.67
C GLY A 107 -29.64 -2.15 5.37
N LEU A 108 -29.05 -2.48 4.21
CA LEU A 108 -29.71 -2.34 2.92
C LEU A 108 -30.91 -3.31 2.81
N SER A 109 -31.99 -2.83 2.24
CA SER A 109 -33.16 -3.67 1.91
C SER A 109 -32.79 -4.71 0.84
N GLY A 110 -33.55 -5.80 0.76
CA GLY A 110 -33.33 -6.79 -0.29
C GLY A 110 -33.49 -6.22 -1.72
N ALA A 111 -34.32 -5.20 -1.91
CA ALA A 111 -34.47 -4.52 -3.19
C ALA A 111 -33.21 -3.70 -3.54
N GLN A 112 -32.69 -2.94 -2.57
CA GLN A 112 -31.43 -2.18 -2.73
C GLN A 112 -30.25 -3.11 -3.01
N CYS A 113 -30.09 -4.21 -2.25
CA CYS A 113 -29.03 -5.19 -2.50
C CYS A 113 -29.13 -5.75 -3.94
N ARG A 114 -30.32 -6.15 -4.39
CA ARG A 114 -30.51 -6.65 -5.77
C ARG A 114 -30.20 -5.62 -6.84
N ALA A 115 -30.45 -4.34 -6.57
CA ALA A 115 -30.19 -3.26 -7.53
C ALA A 115 -28.69 -2.99 -7.71
N ILE A 116 -27.87 -3.10 -6.65
CA ILE A 116 -26.42 -2.79 -6.71
C ILE A 116 -25.55 -3.97 -7.15
N VAL A 117 -26.01 -5.22 -6.95
CA VAL A 117 -25.21 -6.43 -7.24
C VAL A 117 -24.73 -6.49 -8.69
N PRO A 118 -25.53 -6.17 -9.73
CA PRO A 118 -25.07 -6.20 -11.11
C PRO A 118 -23.83 -5.32 -11.35
N SER A 119 -23.85 -4.08 -10.87
CA SER A 119 -22.70 -3.15 -11.03
C SER A 119 -21.46 -3.59 -10.24
N LEU A 120 -21.63 -4.24 -9.10
CA LEU A 120 -20.53 -4.81 -8.32
C LEU A 120 -19.91 -6.03 -9.02
N LEU A 121 -20.72 -6.88 -9.63
CA LEU A 121 -20.26 -8.00 -10.44
C LEU A 121 -19.47 -7.51 -11.67
N GLU A 122 -19.97 -6.51 -12.38
CA GLU A 122 -19.27 -5.85 -13.49
C GLU A 122 -17.95 -5.24 -13.03
N PHE A 123 -17.96 -4.51 -11.91
CA PHE A 123 -16.74 -3.96 -11.32
C PHE A 123 -15.71 -5.05 -11.03
N ALA A 124 -16.12 -6.20 -10.51
CA ALA A 124 -15.26 -7.34 -10.23
C ALA A 124 -14.89 -8.17 -11.48
N ARG A 125 -15.54 -7.95 -12.63
CA ARG A 125 -15.50 -8.84 -13.81
C ARG A 125 -15.87 -10.28 -13.45
N LEU A 126 -16.97 -10.45 -12.73
CA LEU A 126 -17.47 -11.73 -12.24
C LEU A 126 -18.92 -12.03 -12.69
N GLU A 127 -19.43 -11.34 -13.70
CA GLU A 127 -20.82 -11.51 -14.19
C GLU A 127 -21.09 -12.97 -14.58
N SER A 128 -20.16 -13.59 -15.32
CA SER A 128 -20.26 -15.00 -15.74
C SER A 128 -20.10 -16.02 -14.62
N LYS A 129 -19.67 -15.57 -13.43
CA LYS A 129 -19.45 -16.40 -12.23
C LYS A 129 -20.40 -16.04 -11.09
N ALA A 130 -21.42 -15.23 -11.36
CA ALA A 130 -22.34 -14.72 -10.34
C ALA A 130 -22.96 -15.84 -9.47
N ASP A 131 -23.30 -16.96 -10.08
CA ASP A 131 -23.97 -18.09 -9.43
C ASP A 131 -22.99 -19.25 -9.10
N ALA A 132 -21.69 -19.09 -9.36
CA ALA A 132 -20.65 -20.01 -8.94
C ALA A 132 -20.37 -19.87 -7.43
N ARG A 133 -19.98 -20.95 -6.76
CA ARG A 133 -19.56 -20.92 -5.36
C ARG A 133 -18.19 -20.27 -5.21
N VAL A 134 -17.95 -19.62 -4.08
CA VAL A 134 -16.64 -19.00 -3.80
C VAL A 134 -15.51 -20.02 -3.81
N SER A 135 -15.76 -21.27 -3.42
CA SER A 135 -14.78 -22.38 -3.47
C SER A 135 -14.27 -22.67 -4.90
N GLU A 136 -15.04 -22.33 -5.94
CA GLU A 136 -14.70 -22.54 -7.35
C GLU A 136 -13.87 -21.39 -7.95
N LEU A 137 -13.64 -20.32 -7.20
CA LEU A 137 -12.93 -19.14 -7.68
C LEU A 137 -11.41 -19.28 -7.48
N SER A 138 -10.64 -18.74 -8.43
CA SER A 138 -9.21 -18.52 -8.24
C SER A 138 -8.94 -17.44 -7.17
N GLY A 139 -7.71 -17.38 -6.63
CA GLY A 139 -7.32 -16.36 -5.66
C GLY A 139 -7.56 -14.93 -6.16
N GLY A 140 -7.18 -14.62 -7.40
CA GLY A 140 -7.44 -13.32 -8.00
C GLY A 140 -8.94 -13.01 -8.17
N MET A 141 -9.77 -14.01 -8.45
CA MET A 141 -11.24 -13.83 -8.49
C MET A 141 -11.81 -13.58 -7.09
N LYS A 142 -11.35 -14.30 -6.07
CA LYS A 142 -11.74 -14.07 -4.67
C LYS A 142 -11.35 -12.66 -4.23
N ARG A 143 -10.15 -12.21 -4.55
CA ARG A 143 -9.70 -10.85 -4.21
C ARG A 143 -10.56 -9.78 -4.87
N ARG A 144 -10.93 -9.95 -6.15
CA ARG A 144 -11.86 -9.04 -6.85
C ARG A 144 -13.25 -9.03 -6.24
N LEU A 145 -13.75 -10.19 -5.79
CA LEU A 145 -15.02 -10.27 -5.07
C LEU A 145 -14.94 -9.57 -3.71
N THR A 146 -13.85 -9.75 -2.97
CA THR A 146 -13.62 -9.05 -1.68
C THR A 146 -13.60 -7.54 -1.87
N LEU A 147 -12.95 -7.04 -2.93
CA LEU A 147 -12.97 -5.61 -3.27
C LEU A 147 -14.39 -5.13 -3.63
N ALA A 148 -15.11 -5.85 -4.49
CA ALA A 148 -16.50 -5.50 -4.83
C ALA A 148 -17.42 -5.51 -3.62
N ARG A 149 -17.23 -6.47 -2.70
CA ARG A 149 -17.97 -6.55 -1.45
C ARG A 149 -17.73 -5.35 -0.54
N ALA A 150 -16.51 -4.83 -0.52
CA ALA A 150 -16.18 -3.62 0.25
C ALA A 150 -16.87 -2.36 -0.29
N LEU A 151 -17.44 -2.40 -1.51
CA LEU A 151 -18.18 -1.28 -2.13
C LEU A 151 -19.69 -1.36 -1.95
N VAL A 152 -20.22 -2.40 -1.29
CA VAL A 152 -21.66 -2.65 -1.18
C VAL A 152 -22.44 -1.49 -0.54
N ASN A 153 -21.83 -0.79 0.42
CA ASN A 153 -22.42 0.35 1.12
C ASN A 153 -22.07 1.71 0.50
N ASP A 154 -21.52 1.72 -0.72
CA ASP A 154 -21.01 2.93 -1.41
C ASP A 154 -20.13 3.81 -0.50
N PRO A 155 -19.03 3.28 0.05
CA PRO A 155 -18.24 3.93 1.08
C PRO A 155 -17.56 5.20 0.55
N ASP A 156 -17.32 6.17 1.46
CA ASP A 156 -16.49 7.35 1.16
C ASP A 156 -15.01 7.01 1.25
N VAL A 157 -14.64 6.10 2.16
CA VAL A 157 -13.28 5.68 2.44
C VAL A 157 -13.13 4.17 2.27
N LEU A 158 -12.09 3.75 1.55
CA LEU A 158 -11.68 2.35 1.44
C LEU A 158 -10.40 2.14 2.24
N ILE A 159 -10.43 1.16 3.15
CA ILE A 159 -9.28 0.75 3.95
C ILE A 159 -8.86 -0.64 3.47
N MET A 160 -7.61 -0.78 3.02
CA MET A 160 -7.11 -2.01 2.43
C MET A 160 -5.82 -2.46 3.10
N ASP A 161 -5.82 -3.68 3.58
CA ASP A 161 -4.63 -4.31 4.15
C ASP A 161 -4.00 -5.22 3.09
N GLU A 162 -2.86 -4.79 2.55
CA GLU A 162 -2.07 -5.50 1.53
C GLU A 162 -2.93 -6.04 0.36
N PRO A 163 -3.57 -5.17 -0.43
CA PRO A 163 -4.63 -5.58 -1.36
C PRO A 163 -4.17 -6.51 -2.49
N THR A 164 -2.89 -6.56 -2.83
CA THR A 164 -2.38 -7.34 -3.96
C THR A 164 -1.42 -8.47 -3.57
N THR A 165 -1.20 -8.70 -2.28
CA THR A 165 -0.33 -9.78 -1.79
C THR A 165 -0.82 -11.15 -2.26
N GLY A 166 0.11 -11.97 -2.77
CA GLY A 166 -0.18 -13.32 -3.26
C GLY A 166 -0.89 -13.39 -4.62
N LEU A 167 -1.04 -12.26 -5.32
CA LEU A 167 -1.62 -12.22 -6.66
C LEU A 167 -0.54 -12.30 -7.74
N ASP A 168 -0.86 -12.95 -8.85
CA ASP A 168 -0.06 -12.89 -10.06
C ASP A 168 -0.04 -11.45 -10.64
N PRO A 169 0.96 -11.10 -11.48
CA PRO A 169 1.10 -9.75 -12.02
C PRO A 169 -0.14 -9.24 -12.78
N GLN A 170 -0.85 -10.12 -13.50
CA GLN A 170 -2.03 -9.74 -14.27
C GLN A 170 -3.20 -9.38 -13.34
N ALA A 171 -3.44 -10.20 -12.30
CA ALA A 171 -4.46 -9.94 -11.30
C ALA A 171 -4.16 -8.64 -10.53
N ARG A 172 -2.87 -8.39 -10.18
CA ARG A 172 -2.41 -7.16 -9.51
C ARG A 172 -2.73 -5.91 -10.35
N HIS A 173 -2.36 -5.90 -11.64
CA HIS A 173 -2.66 -4.78 -12.54
C HIS A 173 -4.15 -4.49 -12.64
N LEU A 174 -5.00 -5.53 -12.68
CA LEU A 174 -6.44 -5.35 -12.71
C LEU A 174 -6.98 -4.71 -11.42
N ILE A 175 -6.46 -5.08 -10.24
CA ILE A 175 -6.82 -4.43 -8.98
C ILE A 175 -6.41 -2.95 -9.04
N TRP A 176 -5.19 -2.62 -9.45
CA TRP A 176 -4.73 -1.23 -9.57
C TRP A 176 -5.60 -0.39 -10.52
N GLU A 177 -6.01 -0.94 -11.66
CA GLU A 177 -6.96 -0.30 -12.58
C GLU A 177 -8.27 0.06 -11.87
N ARG A 178 -8.82 -0.90 -11.08
CA ARG A 178 -10.05 -0.69 -10.32
C ARG A 178 -9.90 0.38 -9.23
N LEU A 179 -8.80 0.37 -8.51
CA LEU A 179 -8.52 1.38 -7.47
C LEU A 179 -8.40 2.78 -8.07
N ARG A 180 -7.70 2.94 -9.20
CA ARG A 180 -7.64 4.22 -9.93
C ARG A 180 -9.02 4.69 -10.38
N SER A 181 -9.86 3.78 -10.84
CA SER A 181 -11.23 4.12 -11.23
C SER A 181 -12.08 4.60 -10.04
N LEU A 182 -11.84 4.12 -8.82
CA LEU A 182 -12.50 4.59 -7.60
C LEU A 182 -11.98 5.97 -7.18
N LEU A 183 -10.69 6.21 -7.23
CA LEU A 183 -10.07 7.52 -6.99
C LEU A 183 -10.61 8.59 -7.96
N ALA A 184 -10.72 8.25 -9.24
CA ALA A 184 -11.30 9.15 -10.26
C ALA A 184 -12.78 9.51 -9.98
N ARG A 185 -13.47 8.71 -9.16
CA ARG A 185 -14.84 8.99 -8.68
C ARG A 185 -14.85 9.73 -7.32
N GLY A 186 -13.70 10.18 -6.83
CA GLY A 186 -13.57 10.92 -5.58
C GLY A 186 -13.59 10.06 -4.31
N LYS A 187 -13.41 8.73 -4.42
CA LYS A 187 -13.26 7.87 -3.23
C LYS A 187 -11.89 8.06 -2.62
N THR A 188 -11.82 8.05 -1.28
CA THR A 188 -10.57 8.09 -0.52
C THR A 188 -10.07 6.68 -0.29
N ILE A 189 -8.77 6.45 -0.42
CA ILE A 189 -8.16 5.15 -0.21
C ILE A 189 -7.01 5.24 0.79
N LEU A 190 -7.06 4.43 1.85
CA LEU A 190 -5.92 4.13 2.70
C LEU A 190 -5.53 2.68 2.46
N LEU A 191 -4.30 2.45 2.00
CA LEU A 191 -3.79 1.09 1.82
C LEU A 191 -2.50 0.87 2.62
N THR A 192 -2.32 -0.35 3.11
CA THR A 192 -1.02 -0.81 3.57
C THR A 192 -0.37 -1.65 2.49
N THR A 193 0.93 -1.53 2.34
CA THR A 193 1.68 -2.38 1.42
C THR A 193 3.14 -2.51 1.86
N HIS A 194 3.77 -3.57 1.42
CA HIS A 194 5.22 -3.74 1.41
C HIS A 194 5.76 -3.72 -0.04
N PHE A 195 4.89 -3.63 -1.05
CA PHE A 195 5.29 -3.53 -2.46
C PHE A 195 5.48 -2.06 -2.87
N MET A 196 6.73 -1.68 -3.15
CA MET A 196 7.09 -0.33 -3.58
C MET A 196 6.37 0.08 -4.87
N GLU A 197 6.33 -0.84 -5.85
CA GLU A 197 5.65 -0.59 -7.13
C GLU A 197 4.17 -0.25 -6.95
N GLU A 198 3.49 -0.89 -5.98
CA GLU A 198 2.09 -0.57 -5.65
C GLU A 198 1.97 0.84 -5.10
N ALA A 199 2.85 1.21 -4.16
CA ALA A 199 2.87 2.55 -3.56
C ALA A 199 3.17 3.64 -4.60
N GLU A 200 4.16 3.44 -5.47
CA GLU A 200 4.51 4.38 -6.54
C GLU A 200 3.38 4.58 -7.56
N ARG A 201 2.66 3.50 -7.87
CA ARG A 201 1.62 3.53 -8.90
C ARG A 201 0.30 4.09 -8.43
N LEU A 202 -0.04 3.93 -7.17
CA LEU A 202 -1.37 4.22 -6.65
C LEU A 202 -1.41 5.42 -5.72
N CYS A 203 -0.38 5.61 -4.89
CA CYS A 203 -0.45 6.60 -3.82
C CYS A 203 -0.11 8.01 -4.32
N ASP A 204 -0.94 8.97 -3.92
CA ASP A 204 -0.64 10.40 -4.05
C ASP A 204 0.39 10.82 -3.00
N ARG A 205 0.24 10.30 -1.78
CA ARG A 205 1.18 10.41 -0.66
C ARG A 205 1.31 9.09 0.06
N LEU A 206 2.44 8.91 0.72
CA LEU A 206 2.67 7.76 1.58
C LEU A 206 3.45 8.13 2.84
N CYS A 207 3.29 7.30 3.85
CA CYS A 207 4.06 7.32 5.07
C CYS A 207 4.88 6.03 5.15
N VAL A 208 6.19 6.15 5.25
CA VAL A 208 7.07 5.01 5.50
C VAL A 208 7.13 4.77 6.99
N ILE A 209 6.80 3.54 7.41
CA ILE A 209 6.77 3.13 8.82
C ILE A 209 7.79 2.03 9.05
N GLU A 210 8.62 2.20 10.07
CA GLU A 210 9.52 1.19 10.59
C GLU A 210 9.45 1.15 12.12
N GLU A 211 9.40 -0.07 12.68
CA GLU A 211 9.35 -0.30 14.13
C GLU A 211 8.28 0.56 14.86
N GLY A 212 7.13 0.74 14.22
CA GLY A 212 6.01 1.51 14.77
C GLY A 212 6.11 3.02 14.62
N ARG A 213 7.16 3.55 14.02
CA ARG A 213 7.41 4.99 13.85
C ARG A 213 7.34 5.42 12.40
N LYS A 214 6.87 6.63 12.19
CA LYS A 214 6.98 7.28 10.89
C LYS A 214 8.42 7.74 10.67
N ILE A 215 9.05 7.27 9.57
CA ILE A 215 10.41 7.66 9.19
C ILE A 215 10.43 8.63 8.01
N ALA A 216 9.43 8.59 7.12
CA ALA A 216 9.26 9.56 6.05
C ALA A 216 7.79 9.70 5.68
N GLU A 217 7.42 10.85 5.09
CA GLU A 217 6.09 11.09 4.53
C GLU A 217 6.20 12.04 3.34
N GLY A 218 5.51 11.72 2.25
CA GLY A 218 5.50 12.58 1.05
C GLY A 218 4.90 11.88 -0.16
N ALA A 219 4.82 12.61 -1.27
CA ALA A 219 4.52 12.00 -2.56
C ALA A 219 5.66 11.06 -2.97
N PRO A 220 5.39 9.87 -3.53
CA PRO A 220 6.41 8.91 -3.91
C PRO A 220 7.57 9.53 -4.69
N ARG A 221 7.24 10.29 -5.73
CA ARG A 221 8.24 10.96 -6.58
C ARG A 221 9.08 11.98 -5.83
N ALA A 222 8.46 12.78 -4.95
CA ALA A 222 9.18 13.77 -4.16
C ALA A 222 10.16 13.10 -3.16
N LEU A 223 9.76 11.97 -2.57
CA LEU A 223 10.65 11.18 -1.69
C LEU A 223 11.84 10.61 -2.46
N ILE A 224 11.60 10.07 -3.66
CA ILE A 224 12.68 9.54 -4.52
C ILE A 224 13.66 10.67 -4.88
N GLU A 225 13.17 11.79 -5.38
CA GLU A 225 14.00 12.91 -5.79
C GLU A 225 14.81 13.52 -4.63
N SER A 226 14.19 13.64 -3.43
CA SER A 226 14.86 14.24 -2.27
C SER A 226 15.85 13.30 -1.58
N GLU A 227 15.53 11.99 -1.54
CA GLU A 227 16.33 11.03 -0.79
C GLU A 227 17.40 10.37 -1.65
N ILE A 228 17.14 10.10 -2.91
CA ILE A 228 18.00 9.30 -3.78
C ILE A 228 18.60 10.11 -4.92
N GLY A 229 17.80 10.93 -5.59
CA GLY A 229 18.13 11.59 -6.85
C GLY A 229 17.39 10.96 -8.02
N CYS A 230 17.90 11.15 -9.25
CA CYS A 230 17.19 10.75 -10.45
C CYS A 230 17.46 9.31 -10.87
N ASP A 231 18.74 8.88 -10.81
CA ASP A 231 19.22 7.68 -11.46
C ASP A 231 20.06 6.80 -10.54
N VAL A 232 20.00 5.51 -10.77
CA VAL A 232 20.80 4.48 -10.09
C VAL A 232 21.56 3.67 -11.11
N ILE A 233 22.84 3.47 -10.87
CA ILE A 233 23.71 2.58 -11.66
C ILE A 233 24.14 1.43 -10.76
N GLU A 234 23.67 0.23 -11.07
CA GLU A 234 24.08 -1.01 -10.42
C GLU A 234 25.29 -1.59 -11.17
N ILE A 235 26.34 -1.95 -10.45
CA ILE A 235 27.59 -2.41 -11.07
C ILE A 235 27.80 -3.90 -10.72
N PHE A 236 28.12 -4.69 -11.73
CA PHE A 236 28.37 -6.13 -11.58
C PHE A 236 29.78 -6.46 -12.06
N GLY A 237 30.57 -7.11 -11.19
CA GLY A 237 31.95 -7.49 -11.51
C GLY A 237 32.56 -8.37 -10.43
N PRO A 238 33.84 -8.79 -10.62
CA PRO A 238 34.46 -9.80 -9.78
C PRO A 238 34.86 -9.30 -8.36
N ASP A 239 34.96 -7.99 -8.14
CA ASP A 239 35.33 -7.40 -6.83
C ASP A 239 34.39 -6.22 -6.49
N PRO A 240 33.28 -6.45 -5.76
CA PRO A 240 32.33 -5.41 -5.42
C PRO A 240 32.92 -4.27 -4.58
N LEU A 241 33.89 -4.55 -3.71
CA LEU A 241 34.49 -3.53 -2.83
C LEU A 241 35.37 -2.56 -3.62
N ALA A 242 36.21 -3.08 -4.52
CA ALA A 242 37.00 -2.22 -5.41
C ALA A 242 36.12 -1.40 -6.36
N LEU A 243 34.99 -1.98 -6.78
CA LEU A 243 34.05 -1.32 -7.68
C LEU A 243 33.24 -0.19 -7.00
N ARG A 244 33.05 -0.22 -5.68
CA ARG A 244 32.43 0.88 -4.94
C ARG A 244 33.23 2.16 -5.06
N ASP A 245 34.53 2.07 -4.94
CA ASP A 245 35.41 3.22 -4.82
C ASP A 245 35.75 3.87 -6.18
N GLU A 246 35.57 3.15 -7.27
CA GLU A 246 35.88 3.64 -8.62
C GLU A 246 34.92 4.74 -9.12
N PRO A 247 33.59 4.61 -9.01
CA PRO A 247 32.64 5.66 -9.37
C PRO A 247 32.40 6.67 -8.26
N ALA A 248 32.84 6.40 -7.02
CA ALA A 248 32.56 7.24 -5.86
C ALA A 248 32.82 8.75 -6.05
N PRO A 249 33.89 9.19 -6.76
CA PRO A 249 34.11 10.60 -7.01
C PRO A 249 33.09 11.25 -7.97
N LEU A 250 32.34 10.45 -8.74
CA LEU A 250 31.38 10.86 -9.77
C LEU A 250 29.93 10.67 -9.33
N ALA A 251 29.70 9.90 -8.29
CA ALA A 251 28.40 9.63 -7.70
C ALA A 251 28.14 10.56 -6.52
N GLN A 252 26.89 10.91 -6.27
CA GLN A 252 26.49 11.59 -5.04
C GLN A 252 26.68 10.68 -3.84
N ARG A 253 26.45 9.39 -4.04
CA ARG A 253 26.54 8.34 -3.02
C ARG A 253 26.81 7.00 -3.70
N THR A 254 27.54 6.14 -3.00
CA THR A 254 27.69 4.74 -3.37
C THR A 254 27.39 3.85 -2.17
N GLU A 255 26.66 2.78 -2.39
CA GLU A 255 26.30 1.76 -1.39
C GLU A 255 26.56 0.37 -1.95
N ILE A 256 26.70 -0.61 -1.05
CA ILE A 256 26.75 -2.03 -1.41
C ILE A 256 25.55 -2.70 -0.74
N SER A 257 24.71 -3.33 -1.52
CA SER A 257 23.69 -4.26 -1.05
C SER A 257 24.04 -5.66 -1.56
N GLY A 258 24.23 -6.59 -0.63
CA GLY A 258 24.76 -7.92 -0.96
C GLY A 258 26.15 -7.81 -1.61
N GLU A 259 26.25 -8.23 -2.88
CA GLU A 259 27.47 -8.16 -3.69
C GLU A 259 27.41 -7.10 -4.80
N THR A 260 26.37 -6.25 -4.79
CA THR A 260 26.13 -5.26 -5.86
C THR A 260 26.37 -3.85 -5.35
N PRO A 261 27.34 -3.09 -5.92
CA PRO A 261 27.46 -1.66 -5.70
C PRO A 261 26.38 -0.89 -6.44
N PHE A 262 25.74 0.04 -5.73
CA PHE A 262 24.73 0.98 -6.22
C PHE A 262 25.32 2.38 -6.22
N CYS A 263 25.30 3.05 -7.36
CA CYS A 263 25.73 4.43 -7.52
C CYS A 263 24.51 5.32 -7.76
N TYR A 264 24.26 6.22 -6.83
CA TYR A 264 23.18 7.19 -6.91
C TYR A 264 23.68 8.46 -7.54
N VAL A 265 23.06 8.89 -8.65
CA VAL A 265 23.55 10.01 -9.47
C VAL A 265 22.38 10.88 -9.95
N ASN A 266 22.63 12.18 -10.11
CA ASN A 266 21.72 13.08 -10.83
C ASN A 266 22.03 13.15 -12.32
N ASP A 267 23.28 12.86 -12.69
CA ASP A 267 23.73 12.75 -14.06
C ASP A 267 24.53 11.46 -14.22
N ALA A 268 24.02 10.54 -15.02
CA ALA A 268 24.63 9.23 -15.21
C ALA A 268 25.80 9.23 -16.21
N GLU A 269 25.93 10.27 -17.06
CA GLU A 269 26.92 10.29 -18.16
C GLU A 269 28.36 10.21 -17.69
N PRO A 270 28.82 10.94 -16.63
CA PRO A 270 30.18 10.82 -16.14
C PRO A 270 30.53 9.39 -15.66
N VAL A 271 29.59 8.72 -14.99
CA VAL A 271 29.78 7.34 -14.51
C VAL A 271 29.79 6.38 -15.69
N HIS A 272 28.89 6.53 -16.66
CA HIS A 272 28.90 5.74 -17.90
C HIS A 272 30.21 5.85 -18.66
N ALA A 273 30.73 7.08 -18.84
CA ALA A 273 31.99 7.31 -19.54
C ALA A 273 33.16 6.58 -18.85
N ARG A 274 33.12 6.49 -17.52
CA ARG A 274 34.11 5.76 -16.73
C ARG A 274 33.98 4.25 -16.88
N LEU A 275 32.73 3.73 -16.71
CA LEU A 275 32.47 2.29 -16.77
C LEU A 275 32.68 1.70 -18.18
N LYS A 276 32.43 2.46 -19.24
CA LYS A 276 32.68 2.03 -20.65
C LYS A 276 34.17 1.68 -20.91
N GLN A 277 35.10 2.19 -20.11
CA GLN A 277 36.53 1.89 -20.22
C GLN A 277 36.88 0.52 -19.63
N ARG A 278 35.96 -0.13 -18.92
CA ARG A 278 36.14 -1.40 -18.21
C ARG A 278 35.36 -2.52 -18.92
N SER A 279 36.07 -3.39 -19.64
CA SER A 279 35.44 -4.51 -20.36
C SER A 279 35.09 -5.69 -19.48
N ASP A 280 35.59 -5.73 -18.25
CA ASP A 280 35.35 -6.76 -17.23
C ASP A 280 34.09 -6.49 -16.40
N LEU A 281 33.43 -5.32 -16.57
CA LEU A 281 32.27 -4.91 -15.84
C LEU A 281 30.99 -4.97 -16.69
N ARG A 282 29.88 -5.25 -16.02
CA ARG A 282 28.53 -5.02 -16.52
C ARG A 282 27.85 -4.03 -15.58
N TYR A 283 26.97 -3.22 -16.11
CA TYR A 283 26.18 -2.30 -15.30
C TYR A 283 24.75 -2.18 -15.84
N LEU A 284 23.84 -1.91 -14.94
CA LEU A 284 22.44 -1.59 -15.23
C LEU A 284 22.17 -0.15 -14.81
N HIS A 285 21.73 0.67 -15.76
CA HIS A 285 21.23 2.01 -15.48
C HIS A 285 19.71 1.98 -15.42
N ARG A 286 19.13 2.45 -14.34
CA ARG A 286 17.70 2.55 -14.16
C ARG A 286 17.31 3.83 -13.41
N PRO A 287 16.06 4.33 -13.54
CA PRO A 287 15.53 5.36 -12.66
C PRO A 287 15.57 4.90 -11.20
N ALA A 288 15.77 5.85 -10.28
CA ALA A 288 15.58 5.62 -8.86
C ALA A 288 14.11 5.32 -8.54
N ASN A 289 13.87 4.52 -7.52
CA ASN A 289 12.54 4.09 -7.10
C ASN A 289 12.38 4.11 -5.55
N LEU A 290 11.18 3.78 -5.05
CA LEU A 290 10.93 3.75 -3.61
C LEU A 290 11.71 2.66 -2.86
N GLU A 291 12.16 1.61 -3.53
CA GLU A 291 13.00 0.57 -2.92
C GLU A 291 14.35 1.16 -2.50
N ASP A 292 14.94 2.01 -3.36
CA ASP A 292 16.16 2.75 -3.04
C ASP A 292 15.96 3.69 -1.84
N VAL A 293 14.80 4.38 -1.79
CA VAL A 293 14.43 5.23 -0.64
C VAL A 293 14.34 4.42 0.63
N PHE A 294 13.64 3.28 0.58
CA PHE A 294 13.46 2.42 1.74
C PHE A 294 14.80 1.87 2.24
N LEU A 295 15.62 1.34 1.34
CA LEU A 295 16.96 0.83 1.66
C LEU A 295 17.81 1.92 2.35
N ARG A 296 17.79 3.14 1.80
CA ARG A 296 18.51 4.28 2.38
C ARG A 296 18.04 4.63 3.79
N LEU A 297 16.72 4.69 4.02
CA LEU A 297 16.15 5.15 5.29
C LEU A 297 16.31 4.10 6.40
N THR A 298 16.28 2.81 6.06
CA THR A 298 16.26 1.72 7.03
C THR A 298 17.56 0.93 7.09
N GLY A 299 18.42 1.02 6.07
CA GLY A 299 19.63 0.20 5.92
C GLY A 299 19.33 -1.28 5.66
N ARG A 300 18.10 -1.63 5.29
CA ARG A 300 17.64 -3.00 5.05
C ARG A 300 16.83 -3.08 3.77
N GLU A 301 16.98 -4.18 3.04
CA GLU A 301 16.03 -4.54 1.98
C GLU A 301 14.71 -5.01 2.60
N MET A 302 13.58 -4.69 1.96
CA MET A 302 12.32 -5.31 2.33
C MET A 302 12.37 -6.79 1.97
N GLN A 303 12.34 -7.65 2.97
CA GLN A 303 12.20 -9.09 2.77
C GLN A 303 10.72 -9.41 2.53
N ASP A 304 10.47 -10.17 1.48
CA ASP A 304 9.14 -10.73 1.12
C ASP A 304 8.57 -11.66 2.20
#